data_d681faf1b5e5bf1bf9d3c1048f1938fb
#
_entry.id   d681faf1b5e5bf1bf9d3c1048f1938fb
#
_cell.length_a   1.000
_cell.length_b   1.000
_cell.length_c   1.000
_cell.angle_alpha   90.00
_cell.angle_beta   90.00
_cell.angle_gamma   90.00
#
_symmetry.space_group_name_H-M   'P 1'
#
loop_
_entity.id
_entity.type
_entity.pdbx_description
1 polymer ?
#
loop_
_entity_poly.entity_id
_entity_poly.type
_entity_poly.pdbx_seq_one_letter_code
_entity_poly.pdbx_strand_id
1 'polypeptide(L)'
;MADIQKTGEPVMASRIDVRLASGLRLSALREGRGRPLLMIPGWSQTAAEFGRNIGALAVGSDVIALDMRGHGLSDKPAQGYRIARLAHDLAEALDALGLDEVDLLGHSMGTSVIWSYLDLFGPARLRRLVLVDQAPCVIAKPGWDAAAQAKAGCLFPDPATFGGFYQAVQATTDVPGTMNLLRGMFTPGHSDADLAVIAAENLQLPRSHAADLLHDHCYLDWRDRIATITLPTLVIGAEASIFSAASQRWIAAQIPGGEVDIFEADQGGSHFMFHENPARFNARVASFLAS
;
A
#
# COMPACT_ATOMS: atom_id res chain seq x y z
N MET A 1 -2.51 14.74 46.45
CA MET A 1 -1.53 15.62 45.76
C MET A 1 -0.37 14.76 45.39
N ALA A 2 -0.26 14.40 44.12
CA ALA A 2 0.97 13.91 43.51
C ALA A 2 0.81 14.13 41.99
N ASP A 3 1.67 14.95 41.49
CA ASP A 3 1.82 15.34 40.11
C ASP A 3 1.96 14.16 39.18
N ILE A 4 1.16 14.16 38.09
CA ILE A 4 1.46 13.40 36.89
C ILE A 4 1.49 14.40 35.73
N GLN A 5 2.55 15.18 35.65
CA GLN A 5 3.03 15.74 34.39
C GLN A 5 3.93 14.69 33.74
N LYS A 6 3.39 13.93 32.82
CA LYS A 6 4.21 13.23 31.82
C LYS A 6 4.26 14.14 30.60
N THR A 7 5.36 14.83 30.47
CA THR A 7 5.84 15.50 29.27
C THR A 7 5.90 14.48 28.13
N GLY A 8 4.87 14.45 27.28
CA GLY A 8 4.87 13.67 26.07
C GLY A 8 5.73 14.35 25.00
N GLU A 9 7.01 14.10 24.95
CA GLU A 9 7.75 14.28 23.72
C GLU A 9 7.15 13.39 22.64
N PRO A 10 6.97 13.85 21.39
CA PRO A 10 6.50 13.02 20.31
C PRO A 10 7.51 11.88 20.13
N VAL A 11 7.07 10.65 20.38
CA VAL A 11 7.90 9.46 20.13
C VAL A 11 8.06 9.38 18.62
N MET A 12 9.24 9.66 18.12
CA MET A 12 9.55 9.53 16.70
C MET A 12 9.62 8.04 16.33
N ALA A 13 9.06 7.67 15.19
CA ALA A 13 9.14 6.29 14.69
C ALA A 13 10.60 5.80 14.68
N SER A 14 10.85 4.69 15.34
CA SER A 14 12.17 4.05 15.34
C SER A 14 12.29 3.09 14.16
N ARG A 15 13.50 3.02 13.59
CA ARG A 15 13.80 2.02 12.57
C ARG A 15 14.21 0.71 13.23
N ILE A 16 13.62 -0.38 12.75
CA ILE A 16 13.95 -1.74 13.21
C ILE A 16 14.32 -2.64 12.02
N ASP A 17 15.09 -3.67 12.30
CA ASP A 17 15.40 -4.75 11.35
C ASP A 17 14.55 -5.98 11.66
N VAL A 18 13.91 -6.54 10.64
CA VAL A 18 13.11 -7.77 10.70
C VAL A 18 13.84 -8.85 9.90
N ARG A 19 14.40 -9.85 10.57
CA ARG A 19 15.12 -10.95 9.92
C ARG A 19 14.17 -12.10 9.63
N LEU A 20 13.96 -12.35 8.34
CA LEU A 20 13.11 -13.43 7.85
C LEU A 20 13.80 -14.79 7.98
N ALA A 21 13.02 -15.86 8.04
CA ALA A 21 13.54 -17.24 8.06
C ALA A 21 14.37 -17.58 6.81
N SER A 22 14.07 -16.95 5.69
CA SER A 22 14.87 -17.00 4.45
C SER A 22 16.25 -16.35 4.54
N GLY A 23 16.58 -15.68 5.66
CA GLY A 23 17.81 -14.92 5.87
C GLY A 23 17.75 -13.48 5.34
N LEU A 24 16.69 -13.10 4.62
CA LEU A 24 16.49 -11.73 4.15
C LEU A 24 16.23 -10.79 5.34
N ARG A 25 16.82 -9.60 5.32
CA ARG A 25 16.54 -8.54 6.28
C ARG A 25 15.58 -7.52 5.65
N LEU A 26 14.43 -7.33 6.27
CA LEU A 26 13.55 -6.19 6.00
C LEU A 26 13.83 -5.07 7.00
N SER A 27 13.75 -3.84 6.55
CA SER A 27 13.72 -2.64 7.38
C SER A 27 12.28 -2.23 7.64
N ALA A 28 12.00 -1.71 8.82
CA ALA A 28 10.67 -1.17 9.13
C ALA A 28 10.76 0.09 9.99
N LEU A 29 9.75 0.94 9.92
CA LEU A 29 9.48 1.99 10.88
C LEU A 29 8.47 1.48 11.90
N ARG A 30 8.73 1.66 13.21
CA ARG A 30 7.82 1.24 14.28
C ARG A 30 7.60 2.36 15.29
N GLU A 31 6.34 2.56 15.64
CA GLU A 31 5.92 3.55 16.64
C GLU A 31 4.64 3.09 17.35
N GLY A 32 4.51 3.46 18.62
CA GLY A 32 3.33 3.15 19.41
C GLY A 32 3.42 1.86 20.20
N ARG A 33 2.28 1.45 20.73
CA ARG A 33 2.08 0.23 21.51
C ARG A 33 0.62 -0.21 21.41
N GLY A 34 0.36 -1.47 21.71
CA GLY A 34 -1.00 -2.00 21.70
C GLY A 34 -1.21 -3.01 20.58
N ARG A 35 -2.33 -2.93 19.89
CA ARG A 35 -2.64 -3.87 18.80
C ARG A 35 -1.79 -3.58 17.59
N PRO A 36 -1.16 -4.61 16.99
CA PRO A 36 -0.30 -4.39 15.84
C PRO A 36 -1.10 -3.97 14.59
N LEU A 37 -0.64 -2.89 13.97
CA LEU A 37 -1.04 -2.45 12.64
C LEU A 37 0.17 -2.51 11.73
N LEU A 38 0.19 -3.45 10.81
CA LEU A 38 1.29 -3.59 9.86
C LEU A 38 0.88 -2.92 8.54
N MET A 39 1.71 -1.98 8.07
CA MET A 39 1.46 -1.17 6.88
C MET A 39 2.40 -1.58 5.75
N ILE A 40 1.83 -1.84 4.57
CA ILE A 40 2.53 -2.33 3.39
C ILE A 40 2.45 -1.26 2.30
N PRO A 41 3.59 -0.71 1.85
CA PRO A 41 3.63 0.38 0.90
C PRO A 41 3.25 -0.05 -0.53
N GLY A 42 3.03 0.97 -1.38
CA GLY A 42 2.78 0.83 -2.79
C GLY A 42 4.01 0.37 -3.58
N TRP A 43 3.81 0.19 -4.89
CA TRP A 43 4.87 -0.19 -5.81
C TRP A 43 6.03 0.81 -5.77
N SER A 44 7.23 0.29 -5.57
CA SER A 44 8.47 1.06 -5.53
C SER A 44 8.50 2.17 -4.46
N GLN A 45 7.59 2.13 -3.48
CA GLN A 45 7.56 3.03 -2.32
C GLN A 45 8.18 2.37 -1.10
N THR A 46 8.44 3.17 -0.07
CA THR A 46 9.07 2.73 1.18
C THR A 46 8.13 2.95 2.37
N ALA A 47 8.50 2.47 3.54
CA ALA A 47 7.79 2.76 4.79
C ALA A 47 7.60 4.28 5.03
N ALA A 48 8.48 5.11 4.46
CA ALA A 48 8.43 6.57 4.60
C ALA A 48 7.22 7.20 3.91
N GLU A 49 6.56 6.52 2.96
CA GLU A 49 5.32 7.05 2.36
C GLU A 49 4.25 7.32 3.41
N PHE A 50 4.25 6.54 4.52
CA PHE A 50 3.33 6.68 5.65
C PHE A 50 3.80 7.67 6.73
N GLY A 51 4.82 8.47 6.46
CA GLY A 51 5.41 9.38 7.44
C GLY A 51 4.42 10.38 8.07
N ARG A 52 3.36 10.76 7.34
CA ARG A 52 2.27 11.63 7.83
C ARG A 52 1.17 10.87 8.60
N ASN A 53 1.28 9.54 8.72
CA ASN A 53 0.23 8.68 9.26
C ASN A 53 0.68 7.92 10.50
N ILE A 54 1.93 7.46 10.53
CA ILE A 54 2.46 6.57 11.58
C ILE A 54 2.18 7.15 12.96
N GLY A 55 2.62 8.39 13.26
CA GLY A 55 2.48 8.99 14.59
C GLY A 55 1.02 9.13 15.05
N ALA A 56 0.12 9.51 14.13
CA ALA A 56 -1.30 9.65 14.45
C ALA A 56 -1.96 8.28 14.73
N LEU A 57 -1.64 7.25 13.97
CA LEU A 57 -2.17 5.89 14.15
C LEU A 57 -1.54 5.18 15.36
N ALA A 58 -0.31 5.54 15.72
CA ALA A 58 0.43 5.02 16.86
C ALA A 58 -0.18 5.41 18.23
N VAL A 59 -1.10 6.37 18.26
CA VAL A 59 -1.85 6.71 19.49
C VAL A 59 -2.68 5.53 20.00
N GLY A 60 -3.21 4.68 19.08
CA GLY A 60 -4.07 3.54 19.42
C GLY A 60 -3.53 2.18 19.00
N SER A 61 -2.38 2.12 18.32
CA SER A 61 -1.84 0.90 17.74
C SER A 61 -0.32 0.83 17.88
N ASP A 62 0.23 -0.38 17.79
CA ASP A 62 1.64 -0.64 17.54
C ASP A 62 1.84 -0.65 16.01
N VAL A 63 2.19 0.49 15.44
CA VAL A 63 2.28 0.68 13.99
C VAL A 63 3.65 0.22 13.50
N ILE A 64 3.64 -0.65 12.48
CA ILE A 64 4.86 -1.19 11.84
C ILE A 64 4.71 -0.99 10.34
N ALA A 65 5.45 -0.07 9.74
CA ALA A 65 5.48 0.14 8.29
C ALA A 65 6.72 -0.54 7.70
N LEU A 66 6.53 -1.47 6.74
CA LEU A 66 7.62 -2.26 6.16
C LEU A 66 8.22 -1.59 4.92
N ASP A 67 9.54 -1.62 4.84
CA ASP A 67 10.20 -1.62 3.52
C ASP A 67 10.16 -3.06 3.00
N MET A 68 9.41 -3.34 1.93
CA MET A 68 9.33 -4.68 1.38
C MET A 68 10.67 -5.10 0.72
N ARG A 69 10.83 -6.37 0.36
CA ARG A 69 11.97 -6.88 -0.42
C ARG A 69 12.36 -5.91 -1.53
N GLY A 70 13.62 -5.49 -1.57
CA GLY A 70 14.16 -4.59 -2.58
C GLY A 70 13.86 -3.10 -2.37
N HIS A 71 12.86 -2.76 -1.55
CA HIS A 71 12.44 -1.39 -1.30
C HIS A 71 13.23 -0.77 -0.14
N GLY A 72 13.33 0.54 -0.14
CA GLY A 72 13.90 1.31 0.96
C GLY A 72 15.24 0.80 1.43
N LEU A 73 15.36 0.58 2.74
CA LEU A 73 16.57 0.07 3.38
C LEU A 73 16.56 -1.46 3.56
N SER A 74 15.56 -2.16 3.06
CA SER A 74 15.55 -3.62 3.00
C SER A 74 16.59 -4.19 2.04
N ASP A 75 16.98 -5.44 2.26
CA ASP A 75 17.91 -6.15 1.38
C ASP A 75 17.36 -6.22 -0.05
N LYS A 76 18.27 -6.15 -1.02
CA LYS A 76 17.98 -6.10 -2.46
C LYS A 76 18.53 -7.34 -3.17
N PRO A 77 17.93 -8.54 -2.95
CA PRO A 77 18.37 -9.75 -3.62
C PRO A 77 18.19 -9.64 -5.15
N ALA A 78 18.95 -10.41 -5.90
CA ALA A 78 18.88 -10.40 -7.37
C ALA A 78 17.55 -10.92 -7.95
N GLN A 79 16.72 -11.59 -7.12
CA GLN A 79 15.49 -12.26 -7.58
C GLN A 79 14.37 -12.19 -6.53
N GLY A 80 13.14 -12.56 -6.95
CA GLY A 80 11.99 -12.68 -6.05
C GLY A 80 11.08 -11.45 -6.06
N TYR A 81 11.10 -10.67 -7.12
CA TYR A 81 10.24 -9.49 -7.30
C TYR A 81 8.90 -9.92 -7.93
N ARG A 82 8.06 -10.57 -7.12
CA ARG A 82 6.72 -11.05 -7.48
C ARG A 82 5.79 -10.91 -6.28
N ILE A 83 4.54 -10.63 -6.50
CA ILE A 83 3.54 -10.40 -5.44
C ILE A 83 3.43 -11.60 -4.49
N ALA A 84 3.39 -12.82 -5.01
CA ALA A 84 3.36 -14.02 -4.18
C ALA A 84 4.62 -14.16 -3.30
N ARG A 85 5.82 -13.73 -3.77
CA ARG A 85 7.03 -13.74 -2.93
C ARG A 85 6.96 -12.67 -1.85
N LEU A 86 6.43 -11.48 -2.15
CA LEU A 86 6.22 -10.45 -1.14
C LEU A 86 5.21 -10.89 -0.07
N ALA A 87 4.19 -11.65 -0.45
CA ALA A 87 3.25 -12.25 0.49
C ALA A 87 3.91 -13.30 1.40
N HIS A 88 4.84 -14.10 0.88
CA HIS A 88 5.67 -14.99 1.71
C HIS A 88 6.57 -14.21 2.67
N ASP A 89 7.23 -13.14 2.19
CA ASP A 89 8.05 -12.28 3.04
C ASP A 89 7.21 -11.64 4.15
N LEU A 90 5.95 -11.28 3.87
CA LEU A 90 4.99 -10.80 4.87
C LEU A 90 4.70 -11.86 5.92
N ALA A 91 4.46 -13.13 5.52
CA ALA A 91 4.22 -14.23 6.46
C ALA A 91 5.46 -14.47 7.37
N GLU A 92 6.66 -14.53 6.78
CA GLU A 92 7.91 -14.65 7.55
C GLU A 92 8.13 -13.43 8.47
N ALA A 93 7.71 -12.20 8.06
CA ALA A 93 7.81 -11.02 8.91
C ALA A 93 6.85 -11.07 10.11
N LEU A 94 5.63 -11.58 9.93
CA LEU A 94 4.70 -11.82 11.04
C LEU A 94 5.30 -12.83 12.06
N ASP A 95 5.96 -13.89 11.57
CA ASP A 95 6.64 -14.86 12.42
C ASP A 95 7.80 -14.20 13.18
N ALA A 96 8.67 -13.50 12.46
CA ALA A 96 9.85 -12.86 13.05
C ALA A 96 9.52 -11.77 14.09
N LEU A 97 8.37 -11.12 13.93
CA LEU A 97 7.86 -10.12 14.87
C LEU A 97 6.98 -10.70 15.97
N GLY A 98 6.64 -12.01 15.90
CA GLY A 98 5.75 -12.68 16.87
C GLY A 98 4.34 -12.10 16.84
N LEU A 99 3.83 -11.75 15.66
CA LEU A 99 2.53 -11.09 15.50
C LEU A 99 1.45 -12.09 15.13
N ASP A 100 0.46 -12.20 15.98
CA ASP A 100 -0.83 -12.84 15.76
C ASP A 100 -1.95 -11.80 15.98
N GLU A 101 -3.12 -11.97 15.35
CA GLU A 101 -4.25 -11.03 15.41
C GLU A 101 -3.88 -9.60 14.95
N VAL A 102 -3.18 -9.52 13.80
CA VAL A 102 -2.69 -8.26 13.24
C VAL A 102 -3.71 -7.59 12.34
N ASP A 103 -3.79 -6.26 12.40
CA ASP A 103 -4.47 -5.45 11.40
C ASP A 103 -3.50 -5.16 10.24
N LEU A 104 -3.94 -5.34 8.99
CA LEU A 104 -3.15 -5.02 7.83
C LEU A 104 -3.69 -3.79 7.10
N LEU A 105 -2.80 -2.86 6.77
CA LEU A 105 -3.08 -1.76 5.84
C LEU A 105 -2.17 -1.91 4.64
N GLY A 106 -2.75 -1.97 3.44
CA GLY A 106 -1.99 -2.00 2.19
C GLY A 106 -2.37 -0.83 1.30
N HIS A 107 -1.38 -0.11 0.82
CA HIS A 107 -1.56 0.92 -0.20
C HIS A 107 -1.22 0.34 -1.58
N SER A 108 -2.10 0.56 -2.57
CA SER A 108 -1.83 0.20 -3.97
C SER A 108 -1.34 -1.26 -4.07
N MET A 109 -0.15 -1.52 -4.64
CA MET A 109 0.45 -2.85 -4.70
C MET A 109 0.48 -3.56 -3.33
N GLY A 110 0.62 -2.84 -2.21
CA GLY A 110 0.55 -3.41 -0.86
C GLY A 110 -0.78 -4.12 -0.58
N THR A 111 -1.89 -3.63 -1.15
CA THR A 111 -3.18 -4.31 -1.10
C THR A 111 -3.14 -5.65 -1.87
N SER A 112 -2.48 -5.72 -3.03
CA SER A 112 -2.30 -6.97 -3.76
C SER A 112 -1.44 -7.97 -2.99
N VAL A 113 -0.46 -7.51 -2.22
CA VAL A 113 0.31 -8.37 -1.30
C VAL A 113 -0.61 -8.95 -0.21
N ILE A 114 -1.55 -8.16 0.34
CA ILE A 114 -2.55 -8.65 1.31
C ILE A 114 -3.46 -9.70 0.66
N TRP A 115 -3.97 -9.47 -0.55
CA TRP A 115 -4.79 -10.44 -1.25
C TRP A 115 -4.04 -11.75 -1.53
N SER A 116 -2.79 -11.66 -1.94
CA SER A 116 -1.92 -12.83 -2.14
C SER A 116 -1.61 -13.56 -0.82
N TYR A 117 -1.39 -12.82 0.29
CA TYR A 117 -1.23 -13.42 1.60
C TYR A 117 -2.47 -14.24 2.01
N LEU A 118 -3.66 -13.66 1.85
CA LEU A 118 -4.92 -14.33 2.14
C LEU A 118 -5.14 -15.58 1.28
N ASP A 119 -4.69 -15.55 0.02
CA ASP A 119 -4.79 -16.69 -0.90
C ASP A 119 -3.86 -17.83 -0.49
N LEU A 120 -2.64 -17.52 -0.08
CA LEU A 120 -1.59 -18.50 0.24
C LEU A 120 -1.68 -19.03 1.68
N PHE A 121 -2.04 -18.19 2.65
CA PHE A 121 -1.94 -18.49 4.08
C PHE A 121 -3.28 -18.42 4.82
N GLY A 122 -4.33 -17.87 4.18
CA GLY A 122 -5.63 -17.68 4.80
C GLY A 122 -5.66 -16.52 5.83
N PRO A 123 -6.80 -16.32 6.50
CA PRO A 123 -7.04 -15.16 7.37
C PRO A 123 -6.68 -15.37 8.85
N ALA A 124 -6.23 -16.58 9.26
CA ALA A 124 -6.20 -16.99 10.68
C ALA A 124 -5.42 -16.04 11.62
N ARG A 125 -4.42 -15.31 11.10
CA ARG A 125 -3.59 -14.37 11.88
C ARG A 125 -4.04 -12.92 11.72
N LEU A 126 -5.05 -12.67 10.92
CA LEU A 126 -5.50 -11.33 10.58
C LEU A 126 -6.82 -10.99 11.29
N ARG A 127 -6.98 -9.75 11.68
CA ARG A 127 -8.17 -9.27 12.36
C ARG A 127 -9.01 -8.32 11.50
N ARG A 128 -8.37 -7.31 10.92
CA ARG A 128 -8.99 -6.31 10.05
C ARG A 128 -8.11 -5.98 8.86
N LEU A 129 -8.73 -5.50 7.79
CA LEU A 129 -8.05 -5.05 6.58
C LEU A 129 -8.39 -3.60 6.27
N VAL A 130 -7.39 -2.80 5.96
CA VAL A 130 -7.54 -1.47 5.34
C VAL A 130 -6.90 -1.54 3.96
N LEU A 131 -7.71 -1.51 2.91
CA LEU A 131 -7.31 -1.65 1.52
C LEU A 131 -7.36 -0.27 0.87
N VAL A 132 -6.20 0.30 0.55
CA VAL A 132 -6.08 1.68 0.09
C VAL A 132 -5.75 1.71 -1.39
N ASP A 133 -6.73 2.08 -2.17
CA ASP A 133 -6.66 2.48 -3.58
C ASP A 133 -5.87 1.51 -4.48
N GLN A 134 -6.42 0.31 -4.64
CA GLN A 134 -5.91 -0.72 -5.54
C GLN A 134 -7.01 -1.30 -6.41
N ALA A 135 -6.75 -1.41 -7.70
CA ALA A 135 -7.64 -2.09 -8.65
C ALA A 135 -7.61 -3.60 -8.48
N PRO A 136 -8.75 -4.30 -8.57
CA PRO A 136 -8.78 -5.75 -8.62
C PRO A 136 -8.13 -6.34 -9.88
N CYS A 137 -8.04 -5.56 -10.98
CA CYS A 137 -7.40 -5.96 -12.22
C CYS A 137 -6.81 -4.74 -12.92
N VAL A 138 -5.48 -4.63 -13.00
CA VAL A 138 -4.78 -3.41 -13.46
C VAL A 138 -4.72 -3.29 -14.99
N ILE A 139 -4.61 -4.43 -15.70
CA ILE A 139 -4.63 -4.48 -17.18
C ILE A 139 -5.98 -5.04 -17.64
N ALA A 140 -6.63 -4.35 -18.58
CA ALA A 140 -7.90 -4.82 -19.13
C ALA A 140 -7.72 -6.15 -19.89
N LYS A 141 -8.73 -7.04 -19.74
CA LYS A 141 -8.76 -8.27 -20.52
C LYS A 141 -9.29 -8.00 -21.94
N PRO A 142 -8.85 -8.78 -22.93
CA PRO A 142 -9.37 -8.65 -24.30
C PRO A 142 -10.90 -8.69 -24.33
N GLY A 143 -11.50 -7.78 -25.08
CA GLY A 143 -12.97 -7.71 -25.24
C GLY A 143 -13.72 -6.94 -24.15
N TRP A 144 -13.04 -6.40 -23.14
CA TRP A 144 -13.70 -5.54 -22.15
C TRP A 144 -13.99 -4.15 -22.72
N ASP A 145 -15.24 -3.72 -22.60
CA ASP A 145 -15.64 -2.35 -22.90
C ASP A 145 -15.20 -1.36 -21.78
N ALA A 146 -15.39 -0.08 -22.02
CA ALA A 146 -15.01 0.97 -21.07
C ALA A 146 -15.70 0.82 -19.69
N ALA A 147 -16.94 0.33 -19.66
CA ALA A 147 -17.68 0.13 -18.41
C ALA A 147 -17.09 -1.02 -17.58
N ALA A 148 -16.75 -2.14 -18.25
CA ALA A 148 -16.07 -3.27 -17.61
C ALA A 148 -14.69 -2.88 -17.09
N GLN A 149 -13.92 -2.11 -17.88
CA GLN A 149 -12.60 -1.59 -17.47
C GLN A 149 -12.71 -0.66 -16.26
N ALA A 150 -13.63 0.29 -16.27
CA ALA A 150 -13.85 1.21 -15.15
C ALA A 150 -14.27 0.47 -13.88
N LYS A 151 -15.16 -0.53 -13.98
CA LYS A 151 -15.60 -1.35 -12.86
C LYS A 151 -14.46 -2.19 -12.27
N ALA A 152 -13.56 -2.70 -13.11
CA ALA A 152 -12.37 -3.44 -12.67
C ALA A 152 -11.23 -2.51 -12.23
N GLY A 153 -11.32 -1.20 -12.46
CA GLY A 153 -10.30 -0.21 -12.11
C GLY A 153 -9.06 -0.28 -12.99
N CYS A 154 -9.19 -0.75 -14.25
CA CYS A 154 -8.04 -0.93 -15.13
C CYS A 154 -7.31 0.40 -15.38
N LEU A 155 -6.01 0.42 -15.10
CA LEU A 155 -5.12 1.53 -15.42
C LEU A 155 -4.65 1.46 -16.88
N PHE A 156 -4.42 0.23 -17.37
CA PHE A 156 -3.96 0.00 -18.74
C PHE A 156 -5.05 -0.66 -19.57
N PRO A 157 -5.43 -0.08 -20.73
CA PRO A 157 -6.47 -0.62 -21.59
C PRO A 157 -6.05 -1.92 -22.30
N ASP A 158 -4.74 -2.15 -22.39
CA ASP A 158 -4.17 -3.31 -23.07
C ASP A 158 -2.71 -3.57 -22.68
N PRO A 159 -2.15 -4.77 -23.00
CA PRO A 159 -0.77 -5.12 -22.71
C PRO A 159 0.29 -4.26 -23.45
N ALA A 160 -0.03 -3.69 -24.61
CA ALA A 160 0.93 -2.88 -25.38
C ALA A 160 1.15 -1.53 -24.69
N THR A 161 0.07 -0.90 -24.21
CA THR A 161 0.13 0.33 -23.40
C THR A 161 0.92 0.11 -22.13
N PHE A 162 0.69 -1.01 -21.44
CA PHE A 162 1.49 -1.41 -20.27
C PHE A 162 2.96 -1.62 -20.64
N GLY A 163 3.26 -2.25 -21.78
CA GLY A 163 4.63 -2.49 -22.26
C GLY A 163 5.43 -1.19 -22.43
N GLY A 164 4.79 -0.14 -22.92
CA GLY A 164 5.40 1.21 -23.01
C GLY A 164 5.73 1.78 -21.63
N PHE A 165 4.84 1.66 -20.66
CA PHE A 165 5.08 2.10 -19.28
C PHE A 165 6.18 1.28 -18.59
N TYR A 166 6.20 -0.04 -18.77
CA TYR A 166 7.27 -0.92 -18.30
C TYR A 166 8.65 -0.47 -18.77
N GLN A 167 8.78 -0.17 -20.08
CA GLN A 167 10.04 0.33 -20.65
C GLN A 167 10.41 1.70 -20.08
N ALA A 168 9.45 2.60 -19.90
CA ALA A 168 9.67 3.90 -19.28
C ALA A 168 10.19 3.78 -17.85
N VAL A 169 9.65 2.85 -17.06
CA VAL A 169 10.14 2.56 -15.69
C VAL A 169 11.59 2.09 -15.72
N GLN A 170 11.96 1.17 -16.63
CA GLN A 170 13.34 0.69 -16.73
C GLN A 170 14.33 1.79 -17.14
N ALA A 171 13.91 2.69 -18.01
CA ALA A 171 14.76 3.77 -18.52
C ALA A 171 14.91 4.95 -17.57
N THR A 172 13.98 5.12 -16.62
CA THR A 172 13.93 6.29 -15.72
C THR A 172 14.78 6.04 -14.47
N THR A 173 15.90 6.76 -14.34
CA THR A 173 16.91 6.55 -13.28
C THR A 173 17.15 7.79 -12.42
N ASP A 174 16.43 8.88 -12.66
CA ASP A 174 16.58 10.14 -11.93
C ASP A 174 15.27 10.65 -11.33
N VAL A 175 15.39 11.61 -10.41
CA VAL A 175 14.24 12.18 -9.71
C VAL A 175 13.29 12.91 -10.66
N PRO A 176 13.74 13.81 -11.56
CA PRO A 176 12.83 14.49 -12.48
C PRO A 176 12.03 13.56 -13.39
N GLY A 177 12.66 12.53 -13.95
CA GLY A 177 11.99 11.51 -14.75
C GLY A 177 10.96 10.73 -13.94
N THR A 178 11.32 10.35 -12.71
CA THR A 178 10.40 9.63 -11.80
C THR A 178 9.24 10.52 -11.38
N MET A 179 9.44 11.81 -11.12
CA MET A 179 8.35 12.76 -10.88
C MET A 179 7.35 12.79 -12.05
N ASN A 180 7.84 12.76 -13.29
CA ASN A 180 6.98 12.72 -14.47
C ASN A 180 6.14 11.43 -14.53
N LEU A 181 6.72 10.28 -14.17
CA LEU A 181 5.99 9.00 -14.10
C LEU A 181 4.90 9.01 -13.02
N LEU A 182 5.16 9.68 -11.88
CA LEU A 182 4.27 9.67 -10.73
C LEU A 182 3.26 10.83 -10.71
N ARG A 183 3.48 11.90 -11.50
CA ARG A 183 2.69 13.14 -11.45
C ARG A 183 1.17 12.90 -11.51
N GLY A 184 0.72 12.02 -12.39
CA GLY A 184 -0.70 11.69 -12.55
C GLY A 184 -1.33 10.95 -11.38
N MET A 185 -0.55 10.58 -10.37
CA MET A 185 -1.02 9.90 -9.16
C MET A 185 -1.41 10.88 -8.04
N PHE A 186 -1.19 12.17 -8.25
CA PHE A 186 -1.44 13.26 -7.28
C PHE A 186 -2.42 14.27 -7.83
N THR A 187 -3.05 15.04 -6.94
CA THR A 187 -3.88 16.17 -7.36
C THR A 187 -3.03 17.25 -8.05
N PRO A 188 -3.62 18.06 -8.94
CA PRO A 188 -2.88 19.12 -9.65
C PRO A 188 -2.19 20.14 -8.73
N GLY A 189 -2.67 20.30 -7.49
CA GLY A 189 -2.10 21.24 -6.50
C GLY A 189 -0.97 20.66 -5.66
N HIS A 190 -0.59 19.39 -5.85
CA HIS A 190 0.47 18.76 -5.07
C HIS A 190 1.84 19.40 -5.35
N SER A 191 2.62 19.67 -4.29
CA SER A 191 3.88 20.41 -4.41
C SER A 191 4.97 19.58 -5.11
N ASP A 192 5.75 20.24 -5.96
CA ASP A 192 6.91 19.61 -6.61
C ASP A 192 7.97 19.16 -5.60
N ALA A 193 8.10 19.87 -4.49
CA ALA A 193 9.04 19.50 -3.43
C ALA A 193 8.66 18.18 -2.76
N ASP A 194 7.39 17.99 -2.40
CA ASP A 194 6.89 16.72 -1.84
C ASP A 194 7.00 15.58 -2.86
N LEU A 195 6.62 15.86 -4.12
CA LEU A 195 6.72 14.86 -5.19
C LEU A 195 8.18 14.43 -5.45
N ALA A 196 9.14 15.35 -5.35
CA ALA A 196 10.56 15.01 -5.49
C ALA A 196 11.05 14.07 -4.38
N VAL A 197 10.57 14.24 -3.14
CA VAL A 197 10.87 13.32 -2.03
C VAL A 197 10.30 11.93 -2.33
N ILE A 198 9.04 11.84 -2.73
CA ILE A 198 8.39 10.57 -3.07
C ILE A 198 9.08 9.90 -4.26
N ALA A 199 9.50 10.66 -5.27
CA ALA A 199 10.25 10.15 -6.42
C ALA A 199 11.64 9.61 -6.01
N ALA A 200 12.31 10.28 -5.06
CA ALA A 200 13.59 9.80 -4.53
C ALA A 200 13.43 8.48 -3.74
N GLU A 201 12.35 8.34 -2.97
CA GLU A 201 12.01 7.08 -2.30
C GLU A 201 11.70 5.96 -3.32
N ASN A 202 10.96 6.28 -4.39
CA ASN A 202 10.64 5.35 -5.47
C ASN A 202 11.89 4.79 -6.16
N LEU A 203 12.94 5.59 -6.29
CA LEU A 203 14.21 5.19 -6.91
C LEU A 203 15.07 4.25 -6.04
N GLN A 204 14.71 4.04 -4.78
CA GLN A 204 15.46 3.12 -3.91
C GLN A 204 15.28 1.64 -4.31
N LEU A 205 14.20 1.30 -5.04
CA LEU A 205 14.08 -0.01 -5.70
C LEU A 205 14.80 0.06 -7.06
N PRO A 206 15.80 -0.82 -7.32
CA PRO A 206 16.49 -0.85 -8.62
C PRO A 206 15.52 -0.97 -9.80
N ARG A 207 15.70 -0.18 -10.82
CA ARG A 207 14.71 0.00 -11.91
C ARG A 207 14.30 -1.28 -12.63
N SER A 208 15.24 -2.20 -12.86
CA SER A 208 14.92 -3.52 -13.43
C SER A 208 13.97 -4.30 -12.51
N HIS A 209 14.25 -4.31 -11.21
CA HIS A 209 13.40 -5.01 -10.24
C HIS A 209 12.05 -4.31 -10.05
N ALA A 210 12.03 -2.98 -10.13
CA ALA A 210 10.78 -2.21 -10.10
C ALA A 210 9.88 -2.56 -11.28
N ALA A 211 10.46 -2.65 -12.48
CA ALA A 211 9.75 -3.04 -13.69
C ALA A 211 9.26 -4.49 -13.64
N ASP A 212 10.10 -5.44 -13.20
CA ASP A 212 9.74 -6.86 -13.07
C ASP A 212 8.61 -7.06 -12.06
N LEU A 213 8.68 -6.39 -10.90
CA LEU A 213 7.62 -6.44 -9.89
C LEU A 213 6.32 -5.83 -10.41
N LEU A 214 6.40 -4.71 -11.12
CA LEU A 214 5.23 -4.08 -11.74
C LEU A 214 4.59 -4.99 -12.78
N HIS A 215 5.40 -5.70 -13.57
CA HIS A 215 4.91 -6.66 -14.56
C HIS A 215 4.11 -7.78 -13.88
N ASP A 216 4.68 -8.44 -12.87
CA ASP A 216 3.98 -9.49 -12.11
C ASP A 216 2.68 -8.95 -11.51
N HIS A 217 2.74 -7.78 -10.85
CA HIS A 217 1.60 -7.13 -10.21
C HIS A 217 0.44 -6.82 -11.17
N CYS A 218 0.74 -6.22 -12.33
CA CYS A 218 -0.28 -5.72 -13.24
C CYS A 218 -1.05 -6.82 -13.98
N TYR A 219 -0.49 -8.02 -14.13
CA TYR A 219 -1.16 -9.15 -14.79
C TYR A 219 -2.04 -9.99 -13.87
N LEU A 220 -2.09 -9.68 -12.57
CA LEU A 220 -2.92 -10.40 -11.61
C LEU A 220 -4.38 -9.93 -11.66
N ASP A 221 -5.31 -10.86 -11.43
CA ASP A 221 -6.74 -10.62 -11.32
C ASP A 221 -7.24 -11.15 -9.97
N TRP A 222 -7.61 -10.26 -9.09
CA TRP A 222 -7.97 -10.57 -7.71
C TRP A 222 -9.48 -10.71 -7.46
N ARG A 223 -10.32 -10.61 -8.48
CA ARG A 223 -11.77 -10.54 -8.32
C ARG A 223 -12.38 -11.75 -7.65
N ASP A 224 -11.88 -12.95 -7.94
CA ASP A 224 -12.28 -14.19 -7.30
C ASP A 224 -11.84 -14.25 -5.84
N ARG A 225 -10.60 -13.78 -5.54
CA ARG A 225 -10.07 -13.75 -4.17
C ARG A 225 -10.81 -12.75 -3.30
N ILE A 226 -11.09 -11.55 -3.81
CA ILE A 226 -11.80 -10.48 -3.06
C ILE A 226 -13.16 -10.98 -2.58
N ALA A 227 -13.89 -11.72 -3.41
CA ALA A 227 -15.20 -12.25 -3.08
C ALA A 227 -15.20 -13.30 -1.96
N THR A 228 -14.04 -13.81 -1.55
CA THR A 228 -13.89 -14.80 -0.46
C THR A 228 -13.40 -14.19 0.86
N ILE A 229 -13.19 -12.87 0.92
CA ILE A 229 -12.76 -12.18 2.14
C ILE A 229 -13.93 -12.13 3.12
N THR A 230 -13.67 -12.56 4.37
CA THR A 230 -14.66 -12.58 5.45
C THR A 230 -14.26 -11.67 6.63
N LEU A 231 -13.08 -11.09 6.58
CA LEU A 231 -12.60 -10.18 7.62
C LEU A 231 -13.28 -8.80 7.51
N PRO A 232 -13.52 -8.11 8.65
CA PRO A 232 -13.89 -6.70 8.63
C PRO A 232 -12.90 -5.90 7.77
N THR A 233 -13.42 -5.21 6.77
CA THR A 233 -12.59 -4.56 5.75
C THR A 233 -13.07 -3.13 5.47
N LEU A 234 -12.14 -2.19 5.51
CA LEU A 234 -12.31 -0.83 5.04
C LEU A 234 -11.58 -0.67 3.70
N VAL A 235 -12.30 -0.25 2.67
CA VAL A 235 -11.74 0.13 1.37
C VAL A 235 -11.68 1.65 1.29
N ILE A 236 -10.53 2.22 1.00
CA ILE A 236 -10.36 3.66 0.80
C ILE A 236 -9.95 3.90 -0.65
N GLY A 237 -10.64 4.78 -1.33
CA GLY A 237 -10.34 5.20 -2.68
C GLY A 237 -10.47 6.70 -2.88
N ALA A 238 -10.32 7.18 -4.11
CA ALA A 238 -10.38 8.59 -4.41
C ALA A 238 -10.95 8.89 -5.81
N GLU A 239 -11.53 10.08 -5.98
CA GLU A 239 -12.14 10.49 -7.25
C GLU A 239 -11.11 10.88 -8.31
N ALA A 240 -9.98 11.49 -7.90
CA ALA A 240 -8.89 11.88 -8.79
C ALA A 240 -7.71 10.90 -8.73
N SER A 241 -7.99 9.61 -8.46
CA SER A 241 -6.97 8.56 -8.49
C SER A 241 -6.79 7.98 -9.89
N ILE A 242 -5.65 7.26 -10.05
CA ILE A 242 -5.39 6.40 -11.22
C ILE A 242 -6.33 5.18 -11.28
N PHE A 243 -6.97 4.81 -10.16
CA PHE A 243 -7.98 3.78 -10.09
C PHE A 243 -9.36 4.40 -9.86
N SER A 244 -10.37 3.90 -10.57
CA SER A 244 -11.71 4.47 -10.48
C SER A 244 -12.34 4.26 -9.10
N ALA A 245 -13.05 5.28 -8.59
CA ALA A 245 -13.85 5.14 -7.38
C ALA A 245 -14.91 4.01 -7.51
N ALA A 246 -15.36 3.72 -8.73
CA ALA A 246 -16.28 2.61 -9.01
C ALA A 246 -15.68 1.24 -8.66
N SER A 247 -14.39 1.03 -8.93
CA SER A 247 -13.71 -0.22 -8.58
C SER A 247 -13.57 -0.38 -7.08
N GLN A 248 -13.30 0.70 -6.34
CA GLN A 248 -13.21 0.67 -4.88
C GLN A 248 -14.56 0.35 -4.22
N ARG A 249 -15.64 0.95 -4.72
CA ARG A 249 -17.00 0.61 -4.29
C ARG A 249 -17.36 -0.84 -4.63
N TRP A 250 -16.90 -1.33 -5.79
CA TRP A 250 -17.10 -2.73 -6.17
C TRP A 250 -16.37 -3.68 -5.21
N ILE A 251 -15.11 -3.41 -4.85
CA ILE A 251 -14.35 -4.23 -3.90
C ILE A 251 -15.10 -4.33 -2.57
N ALA A 252 -15.50 -3.21 -1.98
CA ALA A 252 -16.23 -3.20 -0.72
C ALA A 252 -17.56 -3.98 -0.80
N ALA A 253 -18.28 -3.86 -1.91
CA ALA A 253 -19.54 -4.56 -2.13
C ALA A 253 -19.39 -6.10 -2.29
N GLN A 254 -18.20 -6.61 -2.59
CA GLN A 254 -17.95 -8.06 -2.64
C GLN A 254 -17.69 -8.65 -1.24
N ILE A 255 -17.38 -7.84 -0.25
CA ILE A 255 -16.94 -8.29 1.09
C ILE A 255 -18.11 -8.11 2.05
N PRO A 256 -18.59 -9.17 2.74
CA PRO A 256 -19.66 -9.04 3.74
C PRO A 256 -19.30 -8.03 4.83
N GLY A 257 -20.12 -6.99 4.97
CA GLY A 257 -19.87 -5.89 5.91
C GLY A 257 -18.71 -4.96 5.53
N GLY A 258 -18.24 -5.03 4.27
CA GLY A 258 -17.18 -4.15 3.77
C GLY A 258 -17.62 -2.69 3.75
N GLU A 259 -16.81 -1.83 4.35
CA GLU A 259 -16.98 -0.38 4.37
C GLU A 259 -16.19 0.26 3.22
N VAL A 260 -16.68 1.39 2.70
CA VAL A 260 -15.96 2.16 1.68
C VAL A 260 -15.96 3.65 2.04
N ASP A 261 -14.81 4.29 1.87
CA ASP A 261 -14.66 5.75 1.93
C ASP A 261 -13.97 6.24 0.66
N ILE A 262 -14.58 7.23 -0.01
CA ILE A 262 -14.04 7.83 -1.24
C ILE A 262 -13.69 9.28 -0.93
N PHE A 263 -12.44 9.62 -1.13
CA PHE A 263 -11.94 10.99 -1.00
C PHE A 263 -12.31 11.80 -2.24
N GLU A 264 -12.96 12.92 -2.04
CA GLU A 264 -13.32 13.84 -3.11
C GLU A 264 -12.07 14.52 -3.71
N ALA A 265 -12.13 14.84 -5.00
CA ALA A 265 -10.99 15.40 -5.73
C ALA A 265 -10.46 16.71 -5.13
N ASP A 266 -11.34 17.58 -4.62
CA ASP A 266 -11.02 18.86 -3.98
C ASP A 266 -10.53 18.72 -2.54
N GLN A 267 -10.56 17.52 -1.97
CA GLN A 267 -10.12 17.19 -0.61
C GLN A 267 -8.82 16.36 -0.59
N GLY A 268 -7.99 16.47 -1.61
CA GLY A 268 -6.77 15.68 -1.74
C GLY A 268 -7.04 14.23 -2.15
N GLY A 269 -8.15 13.99 -2.84
CA GLY A 269 -8.61 12.68 -3.26
C GLY A 269 -7.85 12.13 -4.48
N SER A 270 -6.56 11.85 -4.30
CA SER A 270 -5.65 11.25 -5.28
C SER A 270 -5.27 9.81 -4.89
N HIS A 271 -4.39 9.18 -5.67
CA HIS A 271 -3.80 7.88 -5.32
C HIS A 271 -3.04 7.91 -3.98
N PHE A 272 -2.51 9.07 -3.60
CA PHE A 272 -1.79 9.31 -2.34
C PHE A 272 -2.62 10.14 -1.35
N MET A 273 -3.94 9.91 -1.23
CA MET A 273 -4.83 10.65 -0.35
C MET A 273 -4.38 10.67 1.11
N PHE A 274 -3.72 9.63 1.59
CA PHE A 274 -3.15 9.54 2.94
C PHE A 274 -1.98 10.52 3.16
N HIS A 275 -1.32 10.94 2.07
CA HIS A 275 -0.26 11.94 2.06
C HIS A 275 -0.83 13.34 1.85
N GLU A 276 -1.83 13.51 0.97
CA GLU A 276 -2.40 14.82 0.66
C GLU A 276 -3.42 15.30 1.70
N ASN A 277 -4.19 14.38 2.31
CA ASN A 277 -5.12 14.69 3.40
C ASN A 277 -4.95 13.73 4.58
N PRO A 278 -3.79 13.76 5.27
CA PRO A 278 -3.49 12.83 6.34
C PRO A 278 -4.46 12.92 7.53
N ALA A 279 -5.00 14.10 7.82
CA ALA A 279 -5.90 14.27 8.95
C ALA A 279 -7.21 13.46 8.78
N ARG A 280 -7.87 13.55 7.62
CA ARG A 280 -9.08 12.77 7.29
C ARG A 280 -8.76 11.28 7.23
N PHE A 281 -7.67 10.92 6.55
CA PHE A 281 -7.25 9.53 6.42
C PHE A 281 -7.01 8.87 7.79
N ASN A 282 -6.18 9.51 8.62
CA ASN A 282 -5.83 9.00 9.95
C ASN A 282 -7.07 8.84 10.85
N ALA A 283 -7.97 9.83 10.85
CA ALA A 283 -9.21 9.77 11.62
C ALA A 283 -10.10 8.61 11.17
N ARG A 284 -10.24 8.40 9.84
CA ARG A 284 -11.07 7.32 9.28
C ARG A 284 -10.50 5.93 9.61
N VAL A 285 -9.20 5.75 9.43
CA VAL A 285 -8.51 4.49 9.74
C VAL A 285 -8.58 4.21 11.25
N ALA A 286 -8.25 5.18 12.11
CA ALA A 286 -8.30 5.00 13.55
C ALA A 286 -9.71 4.62 14.04
N SER A 287 -10.75 5.27 13.52
CA SER A 287 -12.15 4.93 13.85
C SER A 287 -12.51 3.50 13.48
N PHE A 288 -12.11 3.03 12.31
CA PHE A 288 -12.34 1.65 11.85
C PHE A 288 -11.57 0.62 12.69
N LEU A 289 -10.33 0.92 13.07
CA LEU A 289 -9.52 -0.01 13.89
C LEU A 289 -10.00 -0.12 15.33
N ALA A 290 -10.69 0.91 15.84
CA ALA A 290 -11.26 0.94 17.19
C ALA A 290 -12.63 0.22 17.31
N SER A 291 -13.35 0.04 16.19
CA SER A 291 -14.63 -0.70 16.16
C SER A 291 -14.41 -2.22 16.32
#